data_5aaee2c9d4c5d44d110fce5705869eae
#
_entry.id   5aaee2c9d4c5d44d110fce5705869eae
#
_cell.length_a   1.000
_cell.length_b   1.000
_cell.length_c   1.000
_cell.angle_alpha   90.00
_cell.angle_beta   90.00
_cell.angle_gamma   90.00
#
_symmetry.space_group_name_H-M   'P 1'
#
loop_
_entity.id
_entity.type
_entity.pdbx_description
1 polymer ?
#
loop_
_entity_poly.entity_id
_entity_poly.type
_entity_poly.pdbx_seq_one_letter_code
_entity_poly.pdbx_strand_id
1 'polypeptide(L)'
;MGDYLIKATGFNGNIRAYAIQSTELVEEARRRHDTYATASAALGRTLTISAMMGTMLKGQDKLTVKVEGDGPVGPIIVDSNAKGEVRGYITNPHVDFELNSLGKLDVSRAVGTVGTLSVAKDLGLKDMFTGQVPLVSGEIGDDFTYYFANSEQVPSAVGAGVLVNPDHTILAAGGFILQVMPGASDEIIAQLEERISTIAPISTLIREGNTPEQILEKLIGEENLHLLESMPVSFTCQCSRERIQNAITSLGNDEIQAMIDEDHGAKASCHFCNETYTFSEEELTELL
;
A
#
# COMPACT_ATOMS: atom_id res chain seq x y z
N MET A 1 7.81 -16.80 9.71
CA MET A 1 7.37 -15.63 10.48
C MET A 1 6.44 -14.86 9.57
N GLY A 2 5.25 -14.47 10.03
CA GLY A 2 4.34 -13.64 9.22
C GLY A 2 4.91 -12.24 9.00
N ASP A 3 4.26 -11.47 8.12
CA ASP A 3 4.65 -10.10 7.82
C ASP A 3 4.51 -9.19 9.05
N TYR A 4 5.46 -8.26 9.20
CA TYR A 4 5.46 -7.31 10.30
C TYR A 4 6.23 -6.04 9.96
N LEU A 5 6.01 -5.02 10.77
CA LEU A 5 6.62 -3.71 10.69
C LEU A 5 7.33 -3.38 12.00
N ILE A 6 8.45 -2.70 11.89
CA ILE A 6 9.18 -2.10 13.01
C ILE A 6 9.08 -0.58 12.93
N LYS A 7 8.78 0.04 14.09
CA LYS A 7 8.93 1.48 14.33
C LYS A 7 10.18 1.71 15.15
N ALA A 8 10.96 2.70 14.77
CA ALA A 8 12.21 3.04 15.43
C ALA A 8 12.48 4.54 15.39
N THR A 9 13.46 4.96 16.16
CA THR A 9 14.11 6.27 16.03
C THR A 9 15.59 6.09 15.79
N GLY A 10 16.19 7.06 15.11
CA GLY A 10 17.63 7.12 14.88
C GLY A 10 18.23 8.43 15.36
N PHE A 11 19.56 8.43 15.60
CA PHE A 11 20.30 9.64 15.94
C PHE A 11 19.68 10.44 17.09
N ASN A 12 19.38 9.77 18.21
CA ASN A 12 18.75 10.36 19.40
C ASN A 12 17.41 11.07 19.13
N GLY A 13 16.59 10.49 18.22
CA GLY A 13 15.26 11.01 17.89
C GLY A 13 15.23 12.03 16.75
N ASN A 14 16.37 12.35 16.13
CA ASN A 14 16.42 13.22 14.96
C ASN A 14 15.87 12.55 13.68
N ILE A 15 15.77 11.22 13.69
CA ILE A 15 15.16 10.45 12.59
C ILE A 15 14.06 9.58 13.17
N ARG A 16 12.89 9.57 12.53
CA ARG A 16 11.84 8.57 12.73
C ARG A 16 11.93 7.57 11.59
N ALA A 17 11.88 6.28 11.93
CA ALA A 17 12.12 5.22 10.98
C ALA A 17 11.05 4.13 11.05
N TYR A 18 10.69 3.61 9.89
CA TYR A 18 9.80 2.47 9.72
C TYR A 18 10.43 1.52 8.72
N ALA A 19 10.39 0.23 9.00
CA ALA A 19 10.70 -0.80 8.02
C ALA A 19 9.70 -1.94 8.12
N ILE A 20 9.41 -2.57 6.98
CA ILE A 20 8.36 -3.58 6.86
C ILE A 20 8.82 -4.72 5.97
N GLN A 21 8.50 -5.95 6.38
CA GLN A 21 8.36 -7.11 5.52
C GLN A 21 6.88 -7.26 5.18
N SER A 22 6.52 -7.40 3.89
CA SER A 22 5.14 -7.41 3.40
C SER A 22 4.90 -8.47 2.32
N THR A 23 5.67 -9.55 2.33
CA THR A 23 5.64 -10.59 1.29
C THR A 23 4.29 -11.31 1.24
N GLU A 24 3.77 -11.74 2.39
CA GLU A 24 2.49 -12.45 2.50
C GLU A 24 1.30 -11.51 2.18
N LEU A 25 1.38 -10.25 2.63
CA LEU A 25 0.39 -9.20 2.36
C LEU A 25 0.26 -8.95 0.85
N VAL A 26 1.39 -8.79 0.16
CA VAL A 26 1.41 -8.54 -1.29
C VAL A 26 1.00 -9.78 -2.06
N GLU A 27 1.41 -10.98 -1.64
CA GLU A 27 0.98 -12.24 -2.27
C GLU A 27 -0.53 -12.44 -2.13
N GLU A 28 -1.11 -12.13 -0.98
CA GLU A 28 -2.56 -12.25 -0.80
C GLU A 28 -3.32 -11.27 -1.71
N ALA A 29 -2.83 -10.03 -1.89
CA ALA A 29 -3.39 -9.09 -2.84
C ALA A 29 -3.26 -9.61 -4.29
N ARG A 30 -2.07 -10.11 -4.68
CA ARG A 30 -1.84 -10.71 -6.00
C ARG A 30 -2.82 -11.85 -6.28
N ARG A 31 -2.94 -12.78 -5.33
CA ARG A 31 -3.82 -13.94 -5.47
C ARG A 31 -5.29 -13.55 -5.62
N ARG A 32 -5.76 -12.55 -4.85
CA ARG A 32 -7.14 -12.07 -4.91
C ARG A 32 -7.48 -11.35 -6.20
N HIS A 33 -6.55 -10.58 -6.71
CA HIS A 33 -6.75 -9.75 -7.91
C HIS A 33 -6.17 -10.36 -9.18
N ASP A 34 -5.50 -11.52 -9.08
CA ASP A 34 -4.85 -12.22 -10.20
C ASP A 34 -3.91 -11.29 -10.99
N THR A 35 -3.08 -10.51 -10.26
CA THR A 35 -2.23 -9.50 -10.89
C THR A 35 -1.00 -10.13 -11.57
N TYR A 36 -0.67 -9.63 -12.78
CA TYR A 36 0.58 -9.97 -13.47
C TYR A 36 1.77 -9.24 -12.84
N ALA A 37 3.01 -9.61 -13.24
CA ALA A 37 4.21 -9.23 -12.51
C ALA A 37 4.38 -7.71 -12.33
N THR A 38 4.23 -6.91 -13.38
CA THR A 38 4.40 -5.46 -13.28
C THR A 38 3.28 -4.80 -12.47
N ALA A 39 2.02 -5.23 -12.65
CA ALA A 39 0.88 -4.78 -11.85
C ALA A 39 1.03 -5.16 -10.37
N SER A 40 1.54 -6.38 -10.08
CA SER A 40 1.86 -6.84 -8.72
C SER A 40 2.91 -5.95 -8.05
N ALA A 41 3.94 -5.54 -8.79
CA ALA A 41 4.96 -4.64 -8.26
C ALA A 41 4.39 -3.25 -7.95
N ALA A 42 3.54 -2.69 -8.82
CA ALA A 42 2.89 -1.39 -8.61
C ALA A 42 1.95 -1.42 -7.40
N LEU A 43 1.02 -2.39 -7.35
CA LEU A 43 0.09 -2.57 -6.24
C LEU A 43 0.84 -2.87 -4.94
N GLY A 44 1.80 -3.78 -4.97
CA GLY A 44 2.55 -4.22 -3.81
C GLY A 44 3.39 -3.12 -3.17
N ARG A 45 4.08 -2.27 -3.97
CA ARG A 45 4.78 -1.09 -3.44
C ARG A 45 3.81 -0.13 -2.77
N THR A 46 2.64 0.13 -3.38
CA THR A 46 1.62 1.01 -2.83
C THR A 46 1.06 0.45 -1.51
N LEU A 47 0.73 -0.85 -1.45
CA LEU A 47 0.29 -1.54 -0.23
C LEU A 47 1.33 -1.45 0.89
N THR A 48 2.60 -1.71 0.57
CA THR A 48 3.73 -1.70 1.51
C THR A 48 3.91 -0.33 2.15
N ILE A 49 3.92 0.74 1.34
CA ILE A 49 4.08 2.11 1.85
C ILE A 49 2.84 2.54 2.63
N SER A 50 1.64 2.24 2.12
CA SER A 50 0.37 2.56 2.80
C SER A 50 0.24 1.83 4.15
N ALA A 51 0.75 0.59 4.28
CA ALA A 51 0.83 -0.13 5.54
C ALA A 51 1.64 0.66 6.58
N MET A 52 2.84 1.10 6.22
CA MET A 52 3.67 1.93 7.10
C MET A 52 2.98 3.24 7.47
N MET A 53 2.38 3.94 6.50
CA MET A 53 1.64 5.19 6.75
C MET A 53 0.43 4.99 7.67
N GLY A 54 -0.33 3.91 7.51
CA GLY A 54 -1.45 3.56 8.38
C GLY A 54 -1.02 3.44 9.83
N THR A 55 0.12 2.81 10.10
CA THR A 55 0.64 2.64 11.46
C THR A 55 1.18 3.94 12.10
N MET A 56 1.31 5.03 11.34
CA MET A 56 1.60 6.37 11.88
C MET A 56 0.36 7.02 12.52
N LEU A 57 -0.84 6.51 12.18
CA LEU A 57 -2.11 6.95 12.73
C LEU A 57 -2.36 6.35 14.12
N LYS A 58 -3.47 6.71 14.76
CA LYS A 58 -3.81 6.26 16.12
C LYS A 58 -5.26 5.76 16.20
N GLY A 59 -5.48 4.86 17.14
CA GLY A 59 -6.83 4.41 17.51
C GLY A 59 -7.59 3.76 16.36
N GLN A 60 -8.67 4.40 15.89
CA GLN A 60 -9.52 3.94 14.79
C GLN A 60 -9.26 4.70 13.48
N ASP A 61 -8.26 5.58 13.48
CA ASP A 61 -7.91 6.37 12.31
C ASP A 61 -7.49 5.47 11.16
N LYS A 62 -7.81 5.91 9.96
CA LYS A 62 -7.49 5.19 8.73
C LYS A 62 -7.13 6.17 7.62
N LEU A 63 -6.48 5.67 6.60
CA LEU A 63 -6.19 6.45 5.40
C LEU A 63 -6.53 5.65 4.14
N THR A 64 -6.83 6.40 3.10
CA THR A 64 -6.97 5.90 1.73
C THR A 64 -5.91 6.58 0.86
N VAL A 65 -5.10 5.77 0.21
CA VAL A 65 -4.16 6.20 -0.82
C VAL A 65 -4.76 5.94 -2.19
N LYS A 66 -4.69 6.93 -3.09
CA LYS A 66 -4.98 6.76 -4.51
C LYS A 66 -3.77 7.21 -5.33
N VAL A 67 -3.24 6.30 -6.13
CA VAL A 67 -2.25 6.59 -7.18
C VAL A 67 -2.96 6.50 -8.51
N GLU A 68 -2.97 7.56 -9.29
CA GLU A 68 -3.65 7.63 -10.58
C GLU A 68 -2.75 8.34 -11.59
N GLY A 69 -2.12 7.55 -12.43
CA GLY A 69 -1.30 8.02 -13.55
C GLY A 69 -1.97 7.76 -14.89
N ASP A 70 -1.33 8.17 -15.97
CA ASP A 70 -1.75 7.96 -17.36
C ASP A 70 -1.34 6.59 -17.93
N GLY A 71 -0.77 5.72 -17.10
CA GLY A 71 -0.36 4.38 -17.49
C GLY A 71 -1.50 3.37 -17.51
N PRO A 72 -1.27 2.19 -18.14
CA PRO A 72 -2.33 1.22 -18.42
C PRO A 72 -2.89 0.49 -17.20
N VAL A 73 -2.21 0.49 -16.03
CA VAL A 73 -2.74 -0.14 -14.82
C VAL A 73 -3.95 0.59 -14.26
N GLY A 74 -4.15 1.86 -14.64
CA GLY A 74 -5.19 2.72 -14.10
C GLY A 74 -5.00 3.02 -12.61
N PRO A 75 -6.03 3.52 -11.92
CA PRO A 75 -5.96 3.82 -10.51
C PRO A 75 -5.60 2.63 -9.63
N ILE A 76 -4.70 2.88 -8.65
CA ILE A 76 -4.40 1.98 -7.53
C ILE A 76 -5.01 2.61 -6.29
N ILE A 77 -5.84 1.87 -5.56
CA ILE A 77 -6.50 2.36 -4.34
C ILE A 77 -6.17 1.41 -3.19
N VAL A 78 -5.68 1.99 -2.10
CA VAL A 78 -5.28 1.25 -0.90
C VAL A 78 -5.84 1.93 0.34
N ASP A 79 -6.54 1.15 1.17
CA ASP A 79 -6.93 1.54 2.52
C ASP A 79 -5.97 0.92 3.53
N SER A 80 -5.57 1.66 4.55
CA SER A 80 -4.82 1.15 5.70
C SER A 80 -5.21 1.86 6.99
N ASN A 81 -4.88 1.26 8.13
CA ASN A 81 -5.24 1.77 9.45
C ASN A 81 -4.11 1.64 10.47
N ALA A 82 -4.36 2.18 11.67
CA ALA A 82 -3.41 2.17 12.78
C ALA A 82 -3.04 0.77 13.31
N LYS A 83 -3.76 -0.29 12.91
CA LYS A 83 -3.56 -1.67 13.39
C LYS A 83 -2.70 -2.51 12.45
N GLY A 84 -2.21 -1.95 11.34
CA GLY A 84 -1.47 -2.69 10.31
C GLY A 84 -2.36 -3.52 9.38
N GLU A 85 -3.68 -3.29 9.38
CA GLU A 85 -4.61 -3.89 8.45
C GLU A 85 -4.62 -3.06 7.15
N VAL A 86 -4.42 -3.73 6.02
CA VAL A 86 -4.32 -3.11 4.71
C VAL A 86 -5.16 -3.86 3.71
N ARG A 87 -5.79 -3.15 2.79
CA ARG A 87 -6.45 -3.72 1.61
C ARG A 87 -6.30 -2.77 0.44
N GLY A 88 -6.32 -3.30 -0.76
CA GLY A 88 -6.20 -2.45 -1.93
C GLY A 88 -6.39 -3.23 -3.21
N TYR A 89 -6.57 -2.50 -4.30
CA TYR A 89 -6.71 -3.06 -5.63
C TYR A 89 -6.09 -2.14 -6.68
N ILE A 90 -5.91 -2.70 -7.86
CA ILE A 90 -5.46 -2.05 -9.07
C ILE A 90 -6.52 -2.24 -10.15
N THR A 91 -6.80 -1.22 -10.94
CA THR A 91 -7.93 -1.26 -11.88
C THR A 91 -7.72 -2.28 -13.00
N ASN A 92 -6.50 -2.32 -13.56
CA ASN A 92 -6.14 -3.27 -14.62
C ASN A 92 -5.04 -4.22 -14.11
N PRO A 93 -5.40 -5.37 -13.54
CA PRO A 93 -4.46 -6.27 -12.90
C PRO A 93 -3.56 -7.06 -13.89
N HIS A 94 -3.99 -7.22 -15.14
CA HIS A 94 -3.31 -8.04 -16.15
C HIS A 94 -2.33 -7.24 -17.02
N VAL A 95 -1.75 -6.16 -16.45
CA VAL A 95 -0.70 -5.39 -17.12
C VAL A 95 0.66 -5.95 -16.76
N ASP A 96 1.44 -6.26 -17.79
CA ASP A 96 2.82 -6.72 -17.64
C ASP A 96 3.70 -6.16 -18.78
N PHE A 97 4.97 -5.94 -18.47
CA PHE A 97 5.97 -5.46 -19.39
C PHE A 97 7.26 -6.27 -19.27
N GLU A 98 8.04 -6.31 -20.33
CA GLU A 98 9.42 -6.78 -20.26
C GLU A 98 10.21 -5.93 -19.25
N LEU A 99 11.25 -6.54 -18.67
CA LEU A 99 12.12 -5.82 -17.75
C LEU A 99 12.74 -4.59 -18.42
N ASN A 100 12.84 -3.51 -17.68
CA ASN A 100 13.48 -2.29 -18.16
C ASN A 100 15.00 -2.49 -18.37
N SER A 101 15.70 -1.46 -18.86
CA SER A 101 17.14 -1.48 -19.12
C SER A 101 18.02 -1.80 -17.89
N LEU A 102 17.46 -1.67 -16.68
CA LEU A 102 18.13 -2.01 -15.43
C LEU A 102 17.78 -3.42 -14.92
N GLY A 103 17.06 -4.23 -15.71
CA GLY A 103 16.62 -5.56 -15.34
C GLY A 103 15.54 -5.58 -14.27
N LYS A 104 14.74 -4.52 -14.13
CA LYS A 104 13.66 -4.38 -13.16
C LYS A 104 12.30 -4.33 -13.86
N LEU A 105 11.23 -4.70 -13.15
CA LEU A 105 9.86 -4.50 -13.61
C LEU A 105 9.60 -3.01 -13.88
N ASP A 106 9.02 -2.69 -15.02
CA ASP A 106 8.82 -1.32 -15.50
C ASP A 106 7.54 -0.69 -14.91
N VAL A 107 7.60 -0.44 -13.60
CA VAL A 107 6.47 0.10 -12.83
C VAL A 107 6.12 1.52 -13.27
N SER A 108 7.11 2.33 -13.57
CA SER A 108 6.90 3.70 -14.06
C SER A 108 6.07 3.72 -15.35
N ARG A 109 6.36 2.83 -16.28
CA ARG A 109 5.58 2.67 -17.52
C ARG A 109 4.15 2.17 -17.25
N ALA A 110 3.99 1.30 -16.26
CA ALA A 110 2.69 0.73 -15.92
C ALA A 110 1.77 1.76 -15.25
N VAL A 111 2.31 2.56 -14.34
CA VAL A 111 1.59 3.62 -13.61
C VAL A 111 1.41 4.88 -14.45
N GLY A 112 2.43 5.23 -15.23
CA GLY A 112 2.53 6.52 -15.92
C GLY A 112 3.13 7.61 -15.03
N THR A 113 3.50 8.72 -15.66
CA THR A 113 4.16 9.85 -14.98
C THR A 113 3.31 11.11 -14.93
N VAL A 114 2.19 11.12 -15.67
CA VAL A 114 1.24 12.24 -15.67
C VAL A 114 0.02 11.83 -14.86
N GLY A 115 -0.13 12.43 -13.69
CA GLY A 115 -1.21 12.06 -12.77
C GLY A 115 -0.97 12.55 -11.36
N THR A 116 -1.62 11.91 -10.39
CA THR A 116 -1.60 12.35 -8.98
C THR A 116 -1.48 11.19 -7.99
N LEU A 117 -0.79 11.48 -6.89
CA LEU A 117 -0.84 10.71 -5.65
C LEU A 117 -1.68 11.50 -4.64
N SER A 118 -2.75 10.89 -4.14
CA SER A 118 -3.64 11.47 -3.13
C SER A 118 -3.68 10.59 -1.88
N VAL A 119 -3.66 11.21 -0.71
CA VAL A 119 -3.84 10.55 0.59
C VAL A 119 -4.94 11.24 1.35
N ALA A 120 -6.04 10.53 1.59
CA ALA A 120 -7.15 10.98 2.43
C ALA A 120 -7.06 10.32 3.81
N LYS A 121 -7.02 11.10 4.88
CA LYS A 121 -6.97 10.64 6.28
C LYS A 121 -8.31 10.87 6.95
N ASP A 122 -8.94 9.78 7.40
CA ASP A 122 -10.13 9.80 8.24
C ASP A 122 -9.67 9.70 9.71
N LEU A 123 -9.73 10.82 10.41
CA LEU A 123 -9.33 10.96 11.81
C LEU A 123 -10.54 11.01 12.74
N GLY A 124 -11.70 10.51 12.31
CA GLY A 124 -12.95 10.55 13.05
C GLY A 124 -13.54 11.96 13.19
N LEU A 125 -13.08 12.92 12.38
CA LEU A 125 -13.59 14.28 12.31
C LEU A 125 -14.70 14.39 11.26
N LYS A 126 -15.38 15.55 11.21
CA LYS A 126 -16.47 15.78 10.24
C LYS A 126 -15.99 15.68 8.79
N ASP A 127 -14.80 16.19 8.51
CA ASP A 127 -14.22 16.20 7.17
C ASP A 127 -12.89 15.43 7.17
N MET A 128 -12.59 14.72 6.09
CA MET A 128 -11.33 14.05 5.89
C MET A 128 -10.25 15.05 5.50
N PHE A 129 -9.03 14.83 5.97
CA PHE A 129 -7.86 15.56 5.47
C PHE A 129 -7.34 14.88 4.21
N THR A 130 -7.28 15.64 3.11
CA THR A 130 -6.76 15.14 1.84
C THR A 130 -5.55 15.95 1.41
N GLY A 131 -4.40 15.28 1.26
CA GLY A 131 -3.22 15.79 0.60
C GLY A 131 -3.13 15.21 -0.81
N GLN A 132 -2.70 16.02 -1.79
CA GLN A 132 -2.53 15.60 -3.16
C GLN A 132 -1.31 16.26 -3.78
N VAL A 133 -0.53 15.48 -4.53
CA VAL A 133 0.64 15.95 -5.28
C VAL A 133 0.64 15.34 -6.69
N PRO A 134 1.30 15.98 -7.68
CA PRO A 134 1.54 15.33 -8.97
C PRO A 134 2.49 14.15 -8.80
N LEU A 135 2.39 13.14 -9.66
CA LEU A 135 3.40 12.11 -9.82
C LEU A 135 4.70 12.74 -10.35
N VAL A 136 5.84 12.24 -9.88
CA VAL A 136 7.16 12.70 -10.30
C VAL A 136 7.92 11.66 -11.12
N SER A 137 7.69 10.37 -10.87
CA SER A 137 8.37 9.29 -11.58
C SER A 137 7.48 8.10 -11.95
N GLY A 138 6.36 7.88 -11.25
CA GLY A 138 5.56 6.68 -11.36
C GLY A 138 6.22 5.42 -10.76
N GLU A 139 7.38 5.55 -10.11
CA GLU A 139 8.08 4.45 -9.40
C GLU A 139 7.52 4.19 -8.01
N ILE A 140 6.50 4.91 -7.61
CA ILE A 140 5.79 4.85 -6.33
C ILE A 140 6.63 5.38 -5.15
N GLY A 141 7.83 4.84 -4.90
CA GLY A 141 8.70 5.28 -3.81
C GLY A 141 9.07 6.77 -3.89
N ASP A 142 9.45 7.23 -5.06
CA ASP A 142 9.80 8.63 -5.32
C ASP A 142 8.57 9.53 -5.19
N ASP A 143 7.41 9.06 -5.66
CA ASP A 143 6.15 9.81 -5.59
C ASP A 143 5.71 10.01 -4.14
N PHE A 144 5.87 8.99 -3.27
CA PHE A 144 5.63 9.14 -1.85
C PHE A 144 6.69 9.99 -1.13
N THR A 145 7.95 9.91 -1.54
CA THR A 145 9.00 10.82 -1.04
C THR A 145 8.61 12.27 -1.32
N TYR A 146 8.17 12.55 -2.54
CA TYR A 146 7.68 13.86 -2.95
C TYR A 146 6.41 14.27 -2.17
N TYR A 147 5.47 13.35 -1.94
CA TYR A 147 4.28 13.59 -1.15
C TYR A 147 4.61 14.02 0.28
N PHE A 148 5.50 13.31 0.96
CA PHE A 148 5.90 13.66 2.33
C PHE A 148 6.54 15.05 2.40
N ALA A 149 7.42 15.38 1.45
CA ALA A 149 8.08 16.67 1.42
C ALA A 149 7.12 17.83 1.14
N ASN A 150 6.18 17.67 0.19
CA ASN A 150 5.38 18.79 -0.32
C ASN A 150 3.99 18.90 0.31
N SER A 151 3.38 17.78 0.70
CA SER A 151 2.05 17.75 1.32
C SER A 151 2.12 17.66 2.85
N GLU A 152 2.91 16.74 3.39
CA GLU A 152 3.09 16.57 4.84
C GLU A 152 4.13 17.55 5.43
N GLN A 153 4.96 18.17 4.59
CA GLN A 153 6.06 19.06 4.97
C GLN A 153 7.10 18.38 5.90
N VAL A 154 7.30 17.08 5.71
CA VAL A 154 8.29 16.29 6.44
C VAL A 154 9.30 15.73 5.45
N PRO A 155 10.55 16.21 5.42
CA PRO A 155 11.59 15.63 4.58
C PRO A 155 11.75 14.14 4.89
N SER A 156 11.59 13.31 3.87
CA SER A 156 11.53 11.87 4.04
C SER A 156 12.25 11.14 2.91
N ALA A 157 12.71 9.93 3.17
CA ALA A 157 13.12 8.98 2.15
C ALA A 157 12.22 7.75 2.24
N VAL A 158 11.67 7.33 1.10
CA VAL A 158 10.77 6.18 0.99
C VAL A 158 11.34 5.19 0.00
N GLY A 159 11.46 3.94 0.42
CA GLY A 159 11.84 2.83 -0.44
C GLY A 159 10.88 1.66 -0.30
N ALA A 160 10.43 1.12 -1.42
CA ALA A 160 9.65 -0.11 -1.45
C ALA A 160 10.07 -0.98 -2.64
N GLY A 161 10.10 -2.29 -2.44
CA GLY A 161 10.49 -3.24 -3.47
C GLY A 161 9.62 -4.49 -3.43
N VAL A 162 9.30 -5.01 -4.61
CA VAL A 162 8.59 -6.27 -4.80
C VAL A 162 9.35 -7.09 -5.82
N LEU A 163 9.73 -8.30 -5.46
CA LEU A 163 10.28 -9.31 -6.36
C LEU A 163 9.19 -10.33 -6.70
N VAL A 164 9.01 -10.56 -7.99
CA VAL A 164 7.99 -11.46 -8.52
C VAL A 164 8.69 -12.61 -9.24
N ASN A 165 8.24 -13.83 -8.99
CA ASN A 165 8.69 -15.03 -9.69
C ASN A 165 8.13 -15.09 -11.11
N PRO A 166 8.71 -15.89 -12.02
CA PRO A 166 8.18 -16.10 -13.36
C PRO A 166 6.75 -16.67 -13.41
N ASP A 167 6.29 -17.31 -12.34
CA ASP A 167 4.92 -17.80 -12.18
C ASP A 167 3.97 -16.77 -11.56
N HIS A 168 4.40 -15.51 -11.49
CA HIS A 168 3.75 -14.35 -10.91
C HIS A 168 3.62 -14.35 -9.37
N THR A 169 4.04 -15.41 -8.65
CA THR A 169 4.01 -15.40 -7.17
C THR A 169 5.02 -14.40 -6.60
N ILE A 170 4.73 -13.84 -5.42
CA ILE A 170 5.60 -12.87 -4.78
C ILE A 170 6.72 -13.58 -4.02
N LEU A 171 7.95 -13.33 -4.45
CA LEU A 171 9.14 -13.90 -3.82
C LEU A 171 9.57 -13.14 -2.58
N ALA A 172 9.53 -11.81 -2.63
CA ALA A 172 9.87 -10.93 -1.52
C ALA A 172 9.28 -9.54 -1.73
N ALA A 173 8.74 -8.96 -0.67
CA ALA A 173 8.26 -7.58 -0.67
C ALA A 173 8.54 -6.90 0.67
N GLY A 174 8.81 -5.60 0.63
CA GLY A 174 8.99 -4.78 1.81
C GLY A 174 9.45 -3.37 1.47
N GLY A 175 9.71 -2.59 2.51
CA GLY A 175 10.06 -1.18 2.34
C GLY A 175 10.53 -0.52 3.62
N PHE A 176 10.84 0.76 3.48
CA PHE A 176 11.16 1.64 4.60
C PHE A 176 10.63 3.04 4.37
N ILE A 177 10.43 3.77 5.46
CA ILE A 177 10.22 5.22 5.49
C ILE A 177 11.17 5.79 6.54
N LEU A 178 12.01 6.73 6.16
CA LEU A 178 12.84 7.54 7.07
C LEU A 178 12.34 8.98 7.01
N GLN A 179 12.09 9.58 8.17
CA GLN A 179 11.60 10.95 8.29
C GLN A 179 12.59 11.78 9.11
N VAL A 180 13.02 12.89 8.54
CA VAL A 180 13.92 13.85 9.21
C VAL A 180 13.09 14.71 10.16
N MET A 181 13.43 14.66 11.45
CA MET A 181 12.76 15.45 12.47
C MET A 181 13.40 16.83 12.62
N PRO A 182 12.63 17.85 13.07
CA PRO A 182 13.17 19.18 13.32
C PRO A 182 14.38 19.14 14.25
N GLY A 183 15.49 19.75 13.85
CA GLY A 183 16.75 19.79 14.62
C GLY A 183 17.79 18.77 14.19
N ALA A 184 17.51 17.92 13.21
CA ALA A 184 18.54 17.07 12.60
C ALA A 184 19.62 17.92 11.92
N SER A 185 20.89 17.57 12.15
CA SER A 185 22.00 18.28 11.52
C SER A 185 22.23 17.83 10.08
N ASP A 186 22.89 18.68 9.29
CA ASP A 186 23.27 18.37 7.90
C ASP A 186 24.17 17.13 7.81
N GLU A 187 24.99 16.86 8.84
CA GLU A 187 25.85 15.68 8.91
C GLU A 187 25.04 14.39 9.02
N ILE A 188 23.94 14.40 9.78
CA ILE A 188 23.02 13.24 9.89
C ILE A 188 22.34 12.99 8.53
N ILE A 189 21.90 14.04 7.88
CA ILE A 189 21.24 13.95 6.56
C ILE A 189 22.21 13.37 5.54
N ALA A 190 23.44 13.90 5.47
CA ALA A 190 24.48 13.41 4.55
C ALA A 190 24.84 11.92 4.79
N GLN A 191 24.92 11.48 6.04
CA GLN A 191 25.15 10.07 6.37
C GLN A 191 24.00 9.17 5.89
N LEU A 192 22.75 9.61 6.05
CA LEU A 192 21.59 8.85 5.58
C LEU A 192 21.56 8.78 4.05
N GLU A 193 21.81 9.88 3.35
CA GLU A 193 21.86 9.92 1.89
C GLU A 193 22.94 8.97 1.34
N GLU A 194 24.12 8.94 1.93
CA GLU A 194 25.18 8.02 1.56
C GLU A 194 24.72 6.56 1.73
N ARG A 195 24.15 6.20 2.88
CA ARG A 195 23.68 4.83 3.16
C ARG A 195 22.52 4.42 2.26
N ILE A 196 21.55 5.32 2.00
CA ILE A 196 20.43 5.07 1.09
C ILE A 196 20.93 4.86 -0.33
N SER A 197 21.92 5.62 -0.78
CA SER A 197 22.46 5.51 -2.14
C SER A 197 23.23 4.20 -2.39
N THR A 198 23.73 3.57 -1.34
CA THR A 198 24.57 2.36 -1.42
C THR A 198 23.86 1.08 -1.01
N ILE A 199 22.68 1.18 -0.40
CA ILE A 199 21.93 -0.01 0.05
C ILE A 199 21.41 -0.82 -1.14
N ALA A 200 21.48 -2.15 -1.01
CA ALA A 200 20.86 -3.02 -2.00
C ALA A 200 19.32 -2.83 -2.04
N PRO A 201 18.66 -3.13 -3.16
CA PRO A 201 17.20 -3.07 -3.23
C PRO A 201 16.52 -3.83 -2.08
N ILE A 202 15.53 -3.22 -1.45
CA ILE A 202 14.90 -3.78 -0.23
C ILE A 202 14.33 -5.17 -0.45
N SER A 203 13.69 -5.40 -1.58
CA SER A 203 13.21 -6.75 -1.94
C SER A 203 14.32 -7.79 -2.06
N THR A 204 15.52 -7.39 -2.46
CA THR A 204 16.71 -8.26 -2.47
C THR A 204 17.15 -8.59 -1.06
N LEU A 205 17.23 -7.61 -0.17
CA LEU A 205 17.58 -7.82 1.23
C LEU A 205 16.62 -8.77 1.93
N ILE A 206 15.31 -8.60 1.72
CA ILE A 206 14.29 -9.48 2.29
C ILE A 206 14.41 -10.90 1.73
N ARG A 207 14.62 -11.06 0.42
CA ARG A 207 14.87 -12.36 -0.20
C ARG A 207 16.09 -13.06 0.41
N GLU A 208 17.10 -12.32 0.78
CA GLU A 208 18.33 -12.82 1.44
C GLU A 208 18.14 -13.09 2.93
N GLY A 209 16.93 -12.87 3.47
CA GLY A 209 16.58 -13.16 4.87
C GLY A 209 16.85 -12.01 5.83
N ASN A 210 17.15 -10.79 5.36
CA ASN A 210 17.25 -9.64 6.24
C ASN A 210 15.90 -9.28 6.84
N THR A 211 15.86 -9.06 8.13
CA THR A 211 14.67 -8.60 8.86
C THR A 211 14.48 -7.08 8.72
N PRO A 212 13.29 -6.54 9.02
CA PRO A 212 13.06 -5.10 9.07
C PRO A 212 14.04 -4.36 9.98
N GLU A 213 14.41 -4.95 11.13
CA GLU A 213 15.43 -4.40 12.05
C GLU A 213 16.78 -4.27 11.35
N GLN A 214 17.24 -5.34 10.71
CA GLN A 214 18.52 -5.36 9.98
C GLN A 214 18.53 -4.38 8.79
N ILE A 215 17.40 -4.13 8.17
CA ILE A 215 17.26 -3.09 7.14
C ILE A 215 17.47 -1.71 7.76
N LEU A 216 16.87 -1.43 8.94
CA LEU A 216 17.07 -0.17 9.65
C LEU A 216 18.51 -0.03 10.17
N GLU A 217 19.13 -1.11 10.64
CA GLU A 217 20.57 -1.12 11.04
C GLU A 217 21.48 -0.72 9.88
N LYS A 218 21.20 -1.21 8.66
CA LYS A 218 21.95 -0.83 7.45
C LYS A 218 21.73 0.64 7.06
N LEU A 219 20.53 1.18 7.27
CA LEU A 219 20.18 2.55 6.89
C LEU A 219 20.64 3.59 7.93
N ILE A 220 20.58 3.27 9.23
CA ILE A 220 20.80 4.23 10.32
C ILE A 220 22.14 3.98 11.01
N GLY A 221 22.55 2.70 11.11
CA GLY A 221 23.66 2.22 11.93
C GLY A 221 23.15 1.68 13.26
N GLU A 222 23.66 0.52 13.65
CA GLU A 222 23.27 -0.15 14.89
C GLU A 222 23.44 0.76 16.12
N GLU A 223 24.53 1.53 16.15
CA GLU A 223 24.88 2.44 17.24
C GLU A 223 23.92 3.64 17.39
N ASN A 224 23.21 3.98 16.31
CA ASN A 224 22.29 5.12 16.29
C ASN A 224 20.81 4.71 16.31
N LEU A 225 20.52 3.40 16.21
CA LEU A 225 19.17 2.87 16.08
C LEU A 225 18.56 2.56 17.46
N HIS A 226 17.33 2.99 17.67
CA HIS A 226 16.53 2.63 18.83
C HIS A 226 15.17 2.10 18.38
N LEU A 227 14.97 0.79 18.56
CA LEU A 227 13.71 0.11 18.24
C LEU A 227 12.63 0.49 19.26
N LEU A 228 11.43 0.80 18.78
CA LEU A 228 10.30 1.23 19.62
C LEU A 228 9.22 0.17 19.71
N GLU A 229 8.73 -0.31 18.57
CA GLU A 229 7.56 -1.17 18.49
C GLU A 229 7.67 -2.09 17.28
N SER A 230 7.25 -3.35 17.48
CA SER A 230 7.00 -4.31 16.40
C SER A 230 5.50 -4.60 16.36
N MET A 231 4.93 -4.60 15.14
CA MET A 231 3.50 -4.91 14.98
C MET A 231 3.26 -5.73 13.71
N PRO A 232 2.30 -6.68 13.76
CA PRO A 232 1.93 -7.46 12.59
C PRO A 232 1.27 -6.58 11.53
N VAL A 233 1.42 -6.98 10.27
CA VAL A 233 0.71 -6.39 9.14
C VAL A 233 0.05 -7.50 8.33
N SER A 234 -1.13 -7.22 7.76
CA SER A 234 -1.86 -8.21 6.98
C SER A 234 -2.81 -7.60 5.96
N PHE A 235 -3.07 -8.34 4.89
CA PHE A 235 -4.17 -8.01 3.99
C PHE A 235 -5.49 -8.35 4.69
N THR A 236 -6.28 -7.34 5.05
CA THR A 236 -7.52 -7.52 5.79
C THR A 236 -8.65 -6.71 5.19
N CYS A 237 -9.65 -7.40 4.64
CA CYS A 237 -10.85 -6.74 4.13
C CYS A 237 -11.99 -6.92 5.15
N GLN A 238 -12.69 -5.83 5.44
CA GLN A 238 -13.83 -5.82 6.35
C GLN A 238 -15.17 -5.92 5.61
N CYS A 239 -15.20 -6.41 4.36
CA CYS A 239 -16.45 -6.71 3.68
C CYS A 239 -17.15 -7.89 4.33
N SER A 240 -18.47 -7.87 4.31
CA SER A 240 -19.30 -8.97 4.79
C SER A 240 -20.57 -9.06 3.95
N ARG A 241 -21.22 -10.23 3.99
CA ARG A 241 -22.52 -10.41 3.33
C ARG A 241 -23.52 -9.35 3.77
N GLU A 242 -23.59 -9.05 5.06
CA GLU A 242 -24.49 -8.03 5.62
C GLU A 242 -24.21 -6.63 5.04
N ARG A 243 -22.93 -6.23 4.92
CA ARG A 243 -22.57 -4.93 4.30
C ARG A 243 -22.98 -4.85 2.83
N ILE A 244 -22.80 -5.93 2.08
CA ILE A 244 -23.22 -6.00 0.67
C ILE A 244 -24.74 -5.98 0.60
N GLN A 245 -25.43 -6.71 1.44
CA GLN A 245 -26.88 -6.70 1.54
C GLN A 245 -27.42 -5.29 1.81
N ASN A 246 -26.86 -4.59 2.79
CA ASN A 246 -27.21 -3.19 3.07
C ASN A 246 -26.97 -2.26 1.87
N ALA A 247 -25.90 -2.49 1.10
CA ALA A 247 -25.64 -1.75 -0.12
C ALA A 247 -26.69 -2.03 -1.19
N ILE A 248 -27.12 -3.28 -1.38
CA ILE A 248 -28.21 -3.65 -2.29
C ILE A 248 -29.51 -2.98 -1.85
N THR A 249 -29.86 -3.06 -0.56
CA THR A 249 -31.08 -2.40 -0.03
C THR A 249 -31.06 -0.89 -0.28
N SER A 250 -29.89 -0.25 -0.26
CA SER A 250 -29.77 1.20 -0.53
C SER A 250 -30.01 1.61 -1.98
N LEU A 251 -30.05 0.67 -2.93
CA LEU A 251 -30.38 0.94 -4.32
C LEU A 251 -31.88 1.25 -4.52
N GLY A 252 -32.74 0.77 -3.60
CA GLY A 252 -34.18 0.95 -3.63
C GLY A 252 -34.95 -0.22 -4.26
N ASN A 253 -36.25 -0.26 -3.98
CA ASN A 253 -37.07 -1.40 -4.34
C ASN A 253 -37.19 -1.66 -5.86
N ASP A 254 -37.17 -0.62 -6.67
CA ASP A 254 -37.26 -0.76 -8.13
C ASP A 254 -36.07 -1.52 -8.71
N GLU A 255 -34.86 -1.22 -8.24
CA GLU A 255 -33.62 -1.90 -8.65
C GLU A 255 -33.58 -3.34 -8.12
N ILE A 256 -34.00 -3.56 -6.88
CA ILE A 256 -34.09 -4.91 -6.32
C ILE A 256 -35.09 -5.75 -7.10
N GLN A 257 -36.27 -5.18 -7.47
CA GLN A 257 -37.25 -5.87 -8.27
C GLN A 257 -36.73 -6.22 -9.67
N ALA A 258 -35.95 -5.31 -10.29
CA ALA A 258 -35.31 -5.60 -11.57
C ALA A 258 -34.32 -6.76 -11.47
N MET A 259 -33.51 -6.83 -10.41
CA MET A 259 -32.59 -7.96 -10.17
C MET A 259 -33.34 -9.30 -10.01
N ILE A 260 -34.54 -9.29 -9.42
CA ILE A 260 -35.39 -10.49 -9.27
C ILE A 260 -35.95 -10.89 -10.65
N ASP A 261 -36.54 -9.95 -11.37
CA ASP A 261 -37.32 -10.23 -12.59
C ASP A 261 -36.42 -10.54 -13.80
N GLU A 262 -35.24 -9.88 -13.90
CA GLU A 262 -34.35 -9.98 -15.05
C GLU A 262 -33.20 -10.94 -14.84
N ASP A 263 -32.53 -10.87 -13.66
CA ASP A 263 -31.31 -11.60 -13.38
C ASP A 263 -31.53 -12.86 -12.52
N HIS A 264 -32.74 -13.06 -11.98
CA HIS A 264 -33.08 -14.17 -11.08
C HIS A 264 -32.16 -14.29 -9.86
N GLY A 265 -31.69 -13.14 -9.35
CA GLY A 265 -30.77 -13.02 -8.21
C GLY A 265 -29.79 -11.88 -8.39
N ALA A 266 -28.83 -11.78 -7.47
CA ALA A 266 -27.76 -10.79 -7.57
C ALA A 266 -26.40 -11.40 -7.25
N LYS A 267 -25.38 -10.90 -7.94
CA LYS A 267 -23.98 -11.24 -7.67
C LYS A 267 -23.18 -9.94 -7.49
N ALA A 268 -22.63 -9.73 -6.29
CA ALA A 268 -21.84 -8.57 -5.97
C ALA A 268 -20.44 -8.98 -5.54
N SER A 269 -19.40 -8.32 -6.07
CA SER A 269 -18.02 -8.56 -5.71
C SER A 269 -17.42 -7.35 -5.00
N CYS A 270 -16.67 -7.59 -3.95
CA CYS A 270 -15.94 -6.54 -3.25
C CYS A 270 -14.72 -6.12 -4.04
N HIS A 271 -14.63 -4.87 -4.47
CA HIS A 271 -13.49 -4.36 -5.24
C HIS A 271 -12.14 -4.51 -4.50
N PHE A 272 -12.13 -4.41 -3.16
CA PHE A 272 -10.90 -4.49 -2.37
C PHE A 272 -10.31 -5.90 -2.23
N CYS A 273 -11.13 -6.95 -2.31
CA CYS A 273 -10.64 -8.32 -2.06
C CYS A 273 -11.18 -9.37 -3.03
N ASN A 274 -11.99 -8.98 -4.01
CA ASN A 274 -12.66 -9.85 -4.98
C ASN A 274 -13.54 -10.95 -4.36
N GLU A 275 -13.84 -10.90 -3.05
CA GLU A 275 -14.83 -11.78 -2.46
C GLU A 275 -16.19 -11.55 -3.10
N THR A 276 -16.85 -12.63 -3.51
CA THR A 276 -18.11 -12.58 -4.23
C THR A 276 -19.23 -13.09 -3.34
N TYR A 277 -20.32 -12.35 -3.29
CA TYR A 277 -21.55 -12.64 -2.59
C TYR A 277 -22.68 -12.81 -3.57
N THR A 278 -23.41 -13.92 -3.47
CA THR A 278 -24.58 -14.22 -4.30
C THR A 278 -25.83 -14.15 -3.45
N PHE A 279 -26.91 -13.59 -4.01
CA PHE A 279 -28.23 -13.48 -3.38
C PHE A 279 -29.24 -14.13 -4.31
N SER A 280 -30.08 -15.03 -3.75
CA SER A 280 -31.18 -15.65 -4.49
C SER A 280 -32.36 -14.68 -4.64
N GLU A 281 -33.32 -15.04 -5.51
CA GLU A 281 -34.59 -14.29 -5.64
C GLU A 281 -35.33 -14.18 -4.31
N GLU A 282 -35.34 -15.26 -3.52
CA GLU A 282 -36.00 -15.29 -2.21
C GLU A 282 -35.33 -14.31 -1.25
N GLU A 283 -33.99 -14.33 -1.19
CA GLU A 283 -33.22 -13.39 -0.34
C GLU A 283 -33.40 -11.93 -0.77
N LEU A 284 -33.48 -11.65 -2.08
CA LEU A 284 -33.76 -10.30 -2.58
C LEU A 284 -35.19 -9.86 -2.28
N THR A 285 -36.17 -10.79 -2.37
CA THR A 285 -37.57 -10.51 -2.03
C THR A 285 -37.75 -10.13 -0.55
N GLU A 286 -36.93 -10.69 0.35
CA GLU A 286 -36.90 -10.30 1.76
C GLU A 286 -36.37 -8.89 2.03
N LEU A 287 -35.72 -8.25 1.03
CA LEU A 287 -35.18 -6.89 1.12
C LEU A 287 -36.15 -5.80 0.64
N LEU A 288 -37.23 -6.18 -0.04
CA LEU A 288 -38.31 -5.28 -0.49
C LEU A 288 -39.22 -4.86 0.68
#